data_d2affd4598de58a04dc8a3b10696496c
#
_entry.id   d2affd4598de58a04dc8a3b10696496c
#
_cell.length_a   1.000
_cell.length_b   1.000
_cell.length_c   1.000
_cell.angle_alpha   90.00
_cell.angle_beta   90.00
_cell.angle_gamma   90.00
#
_symmetry.space_group_name_H-M   'P 1'
#
loop_
_entity.id
_entity.type
_entity.pdbx_description
1 polymer ?
#
loop_
_entity_poly.entity_id
_entity_poly.type
_entity_poly.pdbx_seq_one_letter_code
_entity_poly.pdbx_strand_id
1 'polypeptide(L)'
;MSECVDLHIHSNRSGDGDLSPAELVALARSKELKAISIADHDTVAAYPEAAELGRAAGVEVIPGIELTTLFSGREFHLLLPFVDWESPAIAAIIGRQERCRTEEAVQRIEKLRQIGFSVTWEEVCEKSNGALPLGVKIAQILLDNPGNEKNPVLEFFYRKENRPFAPYMFYKEFFTEGKVAHVPKKFIGLVDVLDEAPATGGVPVLSHPGAYFQQTSRDDARILKTHGLAGIEVYTSYHTADQVAHYRGLAEELDLVPTAGSDFHGRIKPHVAFGSLREGRYWMVERLRERKEGKA
;
A
#
# COMPACT_ATOMS: atom_id res chain seq x y z
N MET A 1 23.54 1.41 18.85
CA MET A 1 22.74 0.99 17.68
C MET A 1 21.76 2.12 17.40
N SER A 2 21.49 2.39 16.14
CA SER A 2 20.49 3.38 15.74
C SER A 2 19.10 2.99 16.30
N GLU A 3 18.33 3.96 16.74
CA GLU A 3 16.93 3.75 17.14
C GLU A 3 15.95 4.03 15.99
N CYS A 4 16.50 4.18 14.76
CA CYS A 4 15.71 4.52 13.60
C CYS A 4 14.89 3.33 13.10
N VAL A 5 13.67 3.62 12.64
CA VAL A 5 12.74 2.63 12.07
C VAL A 5 12.09 3.20 10.81
N ASP A 6 11.61 2.30 9.95
CA ASP A 6 10.74 2.61 8.83
C ASP A 6 9.59 1.59 8.82
N LEU A 7 8.38 2.02 9.21
CA LEU A 7 7.27 1.13 9.46
C LEU A 7 6.30 0.98 8.27
N HIS A 8 6.69 1.52 7.11
CA HIS A 8 5.88 1.44 5.90
C HIS A 8 6.76 1.42 4.65
N ILE A 9 7.05 0.22 4.16
CA ILE A 9 7.80 0.00 2.92
C ILE A 9 7.16 -1.14 2.13
N HIS A 10 7.34 -1.14 0.80
CA HIS A 10 6.77 -2.14 -0.11
C HIS A 10 7.85 -2.98 -0.75
N SER A 11 7.57 -4.29 -0.87
CA SER A 11 8.39 -5.23 -1.62
C SER A 11 7.79 -5.53 -3.00
N ASN A 12 8.52 -6.34 -3.78
CA ASN A 12 8.02 -6.83 -5.08
C ASN A 12 6.93 -7.92 -4.95
N ARG A 13 6.42 -8.17 -3.75
CA ARG A 13 5.26 -9.05 -3.52
C ARG A 13 3.95 -8.31 -3.72
N SER A 14 3.91 -6.99 -3.51
CA SER A 14 2.85 -6.13 -4.07
C SER A 14 3.21 -5.73 -5.51
N GLY A 15 2.20 -5.43 -6.31
CA GLY A 15 2.41 -5.14 -7.74
C GLY A 15 3.13 -3.82 -8.04
N ASP A 16 3.48 -3.04 -7.03
CA ASP A 16 4.04 -1.69 -7.09
C ASP A 16 5.33 -1.51 -6.26
N GLY A 17 5.88 -2.57 -5.69
CA GLY A 17 7.21 -2.58 -5.10
C GLY A 17 8.27 -3.11 -6.09
N ASP A 18 9.51 -2.67 -5.94
CA ASP A 18 10.61 -2.96 -6.86
C ASP A 18 11.62 -3.94 -6.28
N LEU A 19 11.86 -3.91 -4.97
CA LEU A 19 12.87 -4.72 -4.31
C LEU A 19 12.26 -5.97 -3.67
N SER A 20 13.03 -7.06 -3.67
CA SER A 20 12.67 -8.28 -2.95
C SER A 20 12.76 -8.06 -1.42
N PRO A 21 12.09 -8.91 -0.60
CA PRO A 21 12.25 -8.87 0.85
C PRO A 21 13.72 -8.97 1.29
N ALA A 22 14.53 -9.77 0.59
CA ALA A 22 15.97 -9.93 0.86
C ALA A 22 16.73 -8.60 0.64
N GLU A 23 16.47 -7.90 -0.47
CA GLU A 23 17.10 -6.62 -0.77
C GLU A 23 16.68 -5.54 0.23
N LEU A 24 15.41 -5.52 0.65
CA LEU A 24 14.91 -4.58 1.65
C LEU A 24 15.57 -4.79 3.02
N VAL A 25 15.71 -6.04 3.48
CA VAL A 25 16.40 -6.37 4.73
C VAL A 25 17.89 -5.99 4.66
N ALA A 26 18.55 -6.28 3.54
CA ALA A 26 19.95 -5.90 3.34
C ALA A 26 20.13 -4.37 3.34
N LEU A 27 19.20 -3.65 2.72
CA LEU A 27 19.18 -2.20 2.70
C LEU A 27 18.93 -1.62 4.11
N ALA A 28 17.98 -2.18 4.88
CA ALA A 28 17.71 -1.79 6.26
C ALA A 28 18.96 -1.94 7.14
N ARG A 29 19.67 -3.06 7.02
CA ARG A 29 20.94 -3.28 7.70
C ARG A 29 21.98 -2.24 7.32
N SER A 30 22.15 -1.96 6.02
CA SER A 30 23.14 -0.99 5.52
C SER A 30 22.85 0.44 5.99
N LYS A 31 21.58 0.76 6.27
CA LYS A 31 21.09 2.02 6.82
C LYS A 31 21.05 2.04 8.34
N GLU A 32 21.49 0.97 8.99
CA GLU A 32 21.48 0.80 10.44
C GLU A 32 20.06 0.99 11.06
N LEU A 33 19.00 0.63 10.32
CA LEU A 33 17.65 0.64 10.88
C LEU A 33 17.50 -0.48 11.91
N LYS A 34 16.88 -0.17 13.05
CA LYS A 34 16.59 -1.14 14.11
C LYS A 34 15.43 -2.04 13.75
N ALA A 35 14.40 -1.45 13.13
CA ALA A 35 13.23 -2.19 12.67
C ALA A 35 12.68 -1.63 11.36
N ILE A 36 12.06 -2.52 10.57
CA ILE A 36 11.27 -2.19 9.37
C ILE A 36 9.95 -2.93 9.42
N SER A 37 8.91 -2.39 8.76
CA SER A 37 7.70 -3.14 8.45
C SER A 37 7.49 -3.17 6.94
N ILE A 38 7.53 -4.36 6.34
CA ILE A 38 7.11 -4.55 4.95
C ILE A 38 5.58 -4.63 4.96
N ALA A 39 4.94 -3.64 4.38
CA ALA A 39 3.50 -3.46 4.40
C ALA A 39 2.93 -3.48 2.97
N ASP A 40 3.16 -4.59 2.27
CA ASP A 40 2.73 -4.78 0.89
C ASP A 40 1.22 -4.61 0.74
N HIS A 41 0.79 -4.01 -0.37
CA HIS A 41 -0.62 -3.82 -0.67
C HIS A 41 -1.36 -5.15 -0.78
N ASP A 42 -2.36 -5.30 0.08
CA ASP A 42 -3.34 -6.39 0.07
C ASP A 42 -2.72 -7.80 0.12
N THR A 43 -1.46 -7.96 0.60
CA THR A 43 -0.79 -9.25 0.69
C THR A 43 0.20 -9.33 1.86
N VAL A 44 0.38 -10.52 2.41
CA VAL A 44 1.40 -10.87 3.41
C VAL A 44 2.49 -11.78 2.83
N ALA A 45 2.60 -11.90 1.51
CA ALA A 45 3.47 -12.85 0.82
C ALA A 45 4.97 -12.59 1.01
N ALA A 46 5.37 -11.45 1.59
CA ALA A 46 6.75 -11.19 1.98
C ALA A 46 7.22 -12.06 3.16
N TYR A 47 6.30 -12.62 3.92
CA TYR A 47 6.55 -13.46 5.08
C TYR A 47 6.32 -14.97 4.74
N PRO A 48 7.03 -15.90 5.37
CA PRO A 48 8.01 -15.78 6.45
C PRO A 48 9.45 -15.40 6.02
N GLU A 49 9.72 -15.29 4.71
CA GLU A 49 11.05 -15.00 4.15
C GLU A 49 11.70 -13.77 4.84
N ALA A 50 10.98 -12.65 4.88
CA ALA A 50 11.48 -11.41 5.48
C ALA A 50 11.83 -11.55 6.97
N ALA A 51 11.03 -12.31 7.72
CA ALA A 51 11.25 -12.53 9.15
C ALA A 51 12.52 -13.36 9.44
N GLU A 52 12.81 -14.36 8.61
CA GLU A 52 14.02 -15.16 8.71
C GLU A 52 15.27 -14.34 8.38
N LEU A 53 15.23 -13.62 7.26
CA LEU A 53 16.32 -12.74 6.81
C LEU A 53 16.62 -11.63 7.81
N GLY A 54 15.58 -11.02 8.41
CA GLY A 54 15.72 -9.98 9.43
C GLY A 54 16.44 -10.50 10.67
N ARG A 55 16.07 -11.69 11.17
CA ARG A 55 16.76 -12.34 12.28
C ARG A 55 18.23 -12.57 11.99
N ALA A 56 18.56 -13.05 10.80
CA ALA A 56 19.95 -13.28 10.38
C ALA A 56 20.74 -11.97 10.22
N ALA A 57 20.09 -10.89 9.81
CA ALA A 57 20.70 -9.58 9.61
C ALA A 57 20.80 -8.74 10.89
N GLY A 58 20.12 -9.12 11.98
CA GLY A 58 20.00 -8.30 13.20
C GLY A 58 19.11 -7.06 13.02
N VAL A 59 18.13 -7.12 12.10
CA VAL A 59 17.09 -6.13 11.86
C VAL A 59 15.76 -6.73 12.27
N GLU A 60 15.01 -6.05 13.12
CA GLU A 60 13.64 -6.50 13.44
C GLU A 60 12.72 -6.24 12.23
N VAL A 61 12.16 -7.32 11.68
CA VAL A 61 11.13 -7.22 10.63
C VAL A 61 9.77 -7.44 11.28
N ILE A 62 8.99 -6.37 11.33
CA ILE A 62 7.63 -6.38 11.88
C ILE A 62 6.68 -6.82 10.76
N PRO A 63 5.95 -7.94 10.93
CA PRO A 63 4.95 -8.33 9.95
C PRO A 63 3.91 -7.21 9.78
N GLY A 64 3.65 -6.83 8.54
CA GLY A 64 2.71 -5.79 8.21
C GLY A 64 1.97 -6.08 6.91
N ILE A 65 0.89 -5.38 6.70
CA ILE A 65 0.13 -5.32 5.45
C ILE A 65 -0.46 -3.93 5.33
N GLU A 66 -0.52 -3.39 4.12
CA GLU A 66 -1.32 -2.21 3.82
C GLU A 66 -2.58 -2.61 3.06
N LEU A 67 -3.74 -2.39 3.67
CA LEU A 67 -5.04 -2.68 3.06
C LEU A 67 -5.61 -1.43 2.41
N THR A 68 -5.99 -1.53 1.14
CA THR A 68 -6.75 -0.49 0.45
C THR A 68 -8.23 -0.66 0.79
N THR A 69 -8.84 0.37 1.35
CA THR A 69 -10.19 0.31 1.93
C THR A 69 -11.05 1.49 1.47
N LEU A 70 -12.37 1.41 1.72
CA LEU A 70 -13.30 2.51 1.52
C LEU A 70 -13.90 2.97 2.85
N PHE A 71 -13.92 4.28 3.04
CA PHE A 71 -14.66 4.93 4.12
C PHE A 71 -15.37 6.18 3.61
N SER A 72 -16.68 6.27 3.84
CA SER A 72 -17.52 7.37 3.36
C SER A 72 -17.34 7.67 1.87
N GLY A 73 -17.23 6.63 1.04
CA GLY A 73 -17.06 6.72 -0.42
C GLY A 73 -15.67 7.16 -0.90
N ARG A 74 -14.71 7.32 0.01
CA ARG A 74 -13.31 7.69 -0.29
C ARG A 74 -12.36 6.53 -0.03
N GLU A 75 -11.26 6.51 -0.77
CA GLU A 75 -10.17 5.55 -0.55
C GLU A 75 -9.35 5.92 0.67
N PHE A 76 -9.12 4.92 1.53
CA PHE A 76 -8.26 5.00 2.70
C PHE A 76 -7.33 3.81 2.71
N HIS A 77 -6.10 4.02 3.17
CA HIS A 77 -5.17 2.94 3.41
C HIS A 77 -5.00 2.69 4.90
N LEU A 78 -4.98 1.42 5.27
CA LEU A 78 -4.83 0.96 6.65
C LEU A 78 -3.65 0.00 6.77
N LEU A 79 -2.70 0.35 7.62
CA LEU A 79 -1.62 -0.54 8.02
C LEU A 79 -2.08 -1.44 9.17
N LEU A 80 -1.66 -2.71 9.14
CA LEU A 80 -1.79 -3.65 10.25
C LEU A 80 -0.40 -4.19 10.63
N PRO A 81 0.48 -3.39 11.29
CA PRO A 81 1.70 -3.94 11.86
C PRO A 81 1.39 -5.02 12.90
N PHE A 82 2.31 -5.98 13.07
CA PHE A 82 2.18 -7.17 13.92
C PHE A 82 1.09 -8.16 13.49
N VAL A 83 0.62 -8.08 12.25
CA VAL A 83 -0.35 -9.05 11.72
C VAL A 83 0.20 -10.48 11.84
N ASP A 84 -0.66 -11.41 12.26
CA ASP A 84 -0.37 -12.83 12.15
C ASP A 84 -0.64 -13.28 10.71
N TRP A 85 0.40 -13.41 9.90
CA TRP A 85 0.28 -13.73 8.48
C TRP A 85 -0.25 -15.14 8.19
N GLU A 86 -0.31 -16.02 9.20
CA GLU A 86 -0.91 -17.35 9.13
C GLU A 86 -2.36 -17.37 9.64
N SER A 87 -2.86 -16.25 10.16
CA SER A 87 -4.21 -16.14 10.69
C SER A 87 -5.28 -16.37 9.60
N PRO A 88 -6.28 -17.23 9.85
CA PRO A 88 -7.44 -17.33 8.97
C PRO A 88 -8.19 -16.02 8.77
N ALA A 89 -8.15 -15.11 9.76
CA ALA A 89 -8.82 -13.81 9.67
C ALA A 89 -8.16 -12.92 8.62
N ILE A 90 -6.82 -12.82 8.60
CA ILE A 90 -6.15 -12.03 7.56
C ILE A 90 -6.32 -12.66 6.18
N ALA A 91 -6.28 -13.98 6.07
CA ALA A 91 -6.54 -14.67 4.81
C ALA A 91 -7.96 -14.39 4.27
N ALA A 92 -8.97 -14.31 5.16
CA ALA A 92 -10.32 -13.94 4.77
C ALA A 92 -10.44 -12.49 4.30
N ILE A 93 -9.77 -11.55 4.95
CA ILE A 93 -9.72 -10.13 4.54
C ILE A 93 -9.07 -10.00 3.16
N ILE A 94 -7.88 -10.61 2.97
CA ILE A 94 -7.16 -10.63 1.70
C ILE A 94 -8.05 -11.22 0.59
N GLY A 95 -8.68 -12.37 0.84
CA GLY A 95 -9.55 -13.00 -0.15
C GLY A 95 -10.79 -12.16 -0.53
N ARG A 96 -11.34 -11.33 0.37
CA ARG A 96 -12.36 -10.34 0.01
C ARG A 96 -11.82 -9.24 -0.88
N GLN A 97 -10.65 -8.73 -0.55
CA GLN A 97 -9.98 -7.68 -1.33
C GLN A 97 -9.60 -8.17 -2.72
N GLU A 98 -9.08 -9.39 -2.84
CA GLU A 98 -8.78 -10.05 -4.12
C GLU A 98 -10.01 -10.12 -5.03
N ARG A 99 -11.18 -10.49 -4.48
CA ARG A 99 -12.43 -10.50 -5.26
C ARG A 99 -12.79 -9.11 -5.76
N CYS A 100 -12.71 -8.08 -4.91
CA CYS A 100 -12.98 -6.70 -5.30
C CYS A 100 -12.05 -6.22 -6.43
N ARG A 101 -10.76 -6.51 -6.32
CA ARG A 101 -9.75 -6.17 -7.32
C ARG A 101 -9.94 -6.92 -8.63
N THR A 102 -10.25 -8.21 -8.54
CA THR A 102 -10.53 -9.05 -9.72
C THR A 102 -11.74 -8.52 -10.48
N GLU A 103 -12.83 -8.23 -9.80
CA GLU A 103 -14.03 -7.65 -10.42
C GLU A 103 -13.74 -6.31 -11.11
N GLU A 104 -12.98 -5.44 -10.47
CA GLU A 104 -12.56 -4.16 -11.03
C GLU A 104 -11.70 -4.36 -12.29
N ALA A 105 -10.72 -5.25 -12.24
CA ALA A 105 -9.81 -5.53 -13.34
C ALA A 105 -10.56 -6.12 -14.56
N VAL A 106 -11.45 -7.09 -14.33
CA VAL A 106 -12.28 -7.70 -15.40
C VAL A 106 -13.14 -6.63 -16.08
N GLN A 107 -13.82 -5.78 -15.30
CA GLN A 107 -14.65 -4.71 -15.86
C GLN A 107 -13.82 -3.67 -16.65
N ARG A 108 -12.63 -3.31 -16.20
CA ARG A 108 -11.71 -2.44 -16.95
C ARG A 108 -11.29 -3.05 -18.27
N ILE A 109 -10.90 -4.33 -18.25
CA ILE A 109 -10.50 -5.06 -19.46
C ILE A 109 -11.66 -5.12 -20.46
N GLU A 110 -12.88 -5.39 -20.00
CA GLU A 110 -14.06 -5.40 -20.86
C GLU A 110 -14.30 -4.04 -21.53
N LYS A 111 -14.24 -2.93 -20.74
CA LYS A 111 -14.37 -1.57 -21.28
C LYS A 111 -13.26 -1.24 -22.31
N LEU A 112 -12.03 -1.64 -22.04
CA LEU A 112 -10.92 -1.46 -23.00
C LEU A 112 -11.16 -2.22 -24.30
N ARG A 113 -11.67 -3.45 -24.23
CA ARG A 113 -12.02 -4.24 -25.40
C ARG A 113 -13.15 -3.61 -26.22
N GLN A 114 -14.16 -3.05 -25.56
CA GLN A 114 -15.29 -2.34 -26.21
C GLN A 114 -14.83 -1.14 -27.03
N ILE A 115 -13.72 -0.50 -26.68
CA ILE A 115 -13.14 0.62 -27.44
C ILE A 115 -12.01 0.20 -28.38
N GLY A 116 -11.86 -1.13 -28.62
CA GLY A 116 -11.00 -1.67 -29.64
C GLY A 116 -9.57 -2.01 -29.23
N PHE A 117 -9.25 -2.06 -27.93
CA PHE A 117 -7.95 -2.54 -27.48
C PHE A 117 -7.90 -4.07 -27.38
N SER A 118 -6.74 -4.62 -27.73
CA SER A 118 -6.44 -6.04 -27.58
C SER A 118 -5.83 -6.29 -26.20
N VAL A 119 -6.63 -6.82 -25.29
CA VAL A 119 -6.22 -7.26 -23.94
C VAL A 119 -7.23 -8.27 -23.42
N THR A 120 -6.77 -9.34 -22.76
CA THR A 120 -7.64 -10.34 -22.16
C THR A 120 -7.33 -10.55 -20.68
N TRP A 121 -8.29 -11.08 -19.92
CA TRP A 121 -8.11 -11.42 -18.52
C TRP A 121 -7.02 -12.49 -18.34
N GLU A 122 -7.03 -13.50 -19.21
CA GLU A 122 -6.06 -14.60 -19.20
C GLU A 122 -4.63 -14.08 -19.40
N GLU A 123 -4.44 -13.18 -20.37
CA GLU A 123 -3.15 -12.53 -20.61
C GLU A 123 -2.68 -11.69 -19.40
N VAL A 124 -3.61 -10.98 -18.78
CA VAL A 124 -3.31 -10.17 -17.59
C VAL A 124 -2.92 -11.04 -16.40
N CYS A 125 -3.64 -12.14 -16.16
CA CYS A 125 -3.29 -13.10 -15.10
C CYS A 125 -1.91 -13.72 -15.33
N GLU A 126 -1.63 -14.21 -16.55
CA GLU A 126 -0.35 -14.82 -16.89
C GLU A 126 0.82 -13.86 -16.68
N LYS A 127 0.71 -12.62 -17.18
CA LYS A 127 1.78 -11.62 -17.10
C LYS A 127 1.89 -10.91 -15.74
N SER A 128 0.95 -11.13 -14.85
CA SER A 128 0.99 -10.61 -13.47
C SER A 128 1.70 -11.54 -12.49
N ASN A 129 2.15 -12.74 -12.93
CA ASN A 129 2.90 -13.71 -12.13
C ASN A 129 2.24 -14.01 -10.77
N GLY A 130 0.90 -14.11 -10.73
CA GLY A 130 0.13 -14.39 -9.53
C GLY A 130 -0.12 -13.17 -8.62
N ALA A 131 0.40 -11.99 -8.95
CA ALA A 131 0.03 -10.76 -8.26
C ALA A 131 -1.32 -10.24 -8.76
N LEU A 132 -2.05 -9.54 -7.88
CA LEU A 132 -3.29 -8.86 -8.29
C LEU A 132 -2.98 -7.77 -9.32
N PRO A 133 -3.66 -7.77 -10.47
CA PRO A 133 -3.37 -6.81 -11.53
C PRO A 133 -3.94 -5.43 -11.19
N LEU A 134 -3.09 -4.54 -10.75
CA LEU A 134 -3.40 -3.12 -10.59
C LEU A 134 -3.61 -2.45 -11.97
N GLY A 135 -4.35 -1.35 -12.01
CA GLY A 135 -4.66 -0.66 -13.26
C GLY A 135 -3.42 -0.26 -14.08
N VAL A 136 -2.33 0.15 -13.42
CA VAL A 136 -1.05 0.46 -14.08
C VAL A 136 -0.45 -0.81 -14.71
N LYS A 137 -0.58 -1.97 -14.06
CA LYS A 137 -0.11 -3.25 -14.60
C LYS A 137 -0.93 -3.67 -15.84
N ILE A 138 -2.25 -3.50 -15.78
CA ILE A 138 -3.12 -3.74 -16.95
C ILE A 138 -2.71 -2.83 -18.11
N ALA A 139 -2.46 -1.55 -17.84
CA ALA A 139 -1.99 -0.60 -18.84
C ALA A 139 -0.64 -1.03 -19.45
N GLN A 140 0.32 -1.47 -18.63
CA GLN A 140 1.60 -1.98 -19.12
C GLN A 140 1.43 -3.17 -20.05
N ILE A 141 0.63 -4.16 -19.64
CA ILE A 141 0.38 -5.38 -20.42
C ILE A 141 -0.30 -5.04 -21.76
N LEU A 142 -1.27 -4.13 -21.74
CA LEU A 142 -1.93 -3.64 -22.95
C LEU A 142 -0.95 -2.95 -23.92
N LEU A 143 -0.09 -2.07 -23.39
CA LEU A 143 0.89 -1.34 -24.18
C LEU A 143 1.98 -2.27 -24.75
N ASP A 144 2.31 -3.34 -24.06
CA ASP A 144 3.28 -4.35 -24.51
C ASP A 144 2.66 -5.40 -25.46
N ASN A 145 1.34 -5.38 -25.65
CA ASN A 145 0.66 -6.32 -26.54
C ASN A 145 0.84 -5.93 -28.03
N PRO A 146 1.48 -6.78 -28.86
CA PRO A 146 1.69 -6.48 -30.30
C PRO A 146 0.40 -6.19 -31.08
N GLY A 147 -0.74 -6.73 -30.63
CA GLY A 147 -2.05 -6.46 -31.22
C GLY A 147 -2.48 -4.98 -31.14
N ASN A 148 -1.85 -4.21 -30.24
CA ASN A 148 -2.13 -2.78 -30.05
C ASN A 148 -1.11 -1.85 -30.74
N GLU A 149 0.00 -2.37 -31.27
CA GLU A 149 1.13 -1.56 -31.77
C GLU A 149 0.70 -0.52 -32.84
N LYS A 150 -0.27 -0.87 -33.65
CA LYS A 150 -0.78 -0.01 -34.74
C LYS A 150 -2.03 0.78 -34.35
N ASN A 151 -2.45 0.74 -33.09
CA ASN A 151 -3.62 1.49 -32.64
C ASN A 151 -3.28 3.00 -32.56
N PRO A 152 -3.94 3.87 -33.34
CA PRO A 152 -3.60 5.29 -33.40
C PRO A 152 -3.80 6.01 -32.05
N VAL A 153 -4.69 5.52 -31.19
CA VAL A 153 -4.92 6.07 -29.85
C VAL A 153 -3.68 5.90 -28.95
N LEU A 154 -2.86 4.89 -29.23
CA LEU A 154 -1.68 4.57 -28.44
C LEU A 154 -0.38 5.23 -28.94
N GLU A 155 -0.39 5.87 -30.11
CA GLU A 155 0.79 6.51 -30.69
C GLU A 155 1.49 7.45 -29.71
N PHE A 156 0.73 8.24 -28.96
CA PHE A 156 1.25 9.15 -27.94
C PHE A 156 2.07 8.43 -26.86
N PHE A 157 1.60 7.27 -26.41
CA PHE A 157 2.25 6.49 -25.33
C PHE A 157 3.52 5.79 -25.81
N TYR A 158 3.63 5.50 -27.12
CA TYR A 158 4.81 4.84 -27.70
C TYR A 158 5.96 5.80 -28.04
N ARG A 159 5.76 7.12 -27.97
CA ARG A 159 6.83 8.09 -28.17
C ARG A 159 7.94 7.88 -27.14
N LYS A 160 9.20 8.01 -27.61
CA LYS A 160 10.40 7.74 -26.79
C LYS A 160 10.39 8.47 -25.46
N GLU A 161 9.97 9.73 -25.45
CA GLU A 161 9.88 10.59 -24.26
C GLU A 161 8.79 10.16 -23.27
N ASN A 162 7.71 9.55 -23.75
CA ASN A 162 6.56 9.14 -22.94
C ASN A 162 6.69 7.70 -22.43
N ARG A 163 7.42 6.84 -23.14
CA ARG A 163 7.49 5.41 -22.91
C ARG A 163 7.83 5.01 -21.46
N PRO A 164 8.74 5.69 -20.74
CA PRO A 164 9.03 5.35 -19.34
C PRO A 164 7.84 5.56 -18.38
N PHE A 165 6.91 6.46 -18.74
CA PHE A 165 5.77 6.83 -17.92
C PHE A 165 4.44 6.38 -18.53
N ALA A 166 4.48 5.72 -19.69
CA ALA A 166 3.30 5.38 -20.48
C ALA A 166 2.23 4.60 -19.70
N PRO A 167 2.52 3.58 -18.88
CA PRO A 167 1.51 2.87 -18.12
C PRO A 167 0.76 3.75 -17.14
N TYR A 168 1.45 4.64 -16.44
CA TYR A 168 0.84 5.59 -15.51
C TYR A 168 0.03 6.67 -16.24
N MET A 169 0.54 7.17 -17.37
CA MET A 169 -0.18 8.14 -18.19
C MET A 169 -1.46 7.51 -18.77
N PHE A 170 -1.39 6.24 -19.22
CA PHE A 170 -2.54 5.48 -19.69
C PHE A 170 -3.55 5.29 -18.56
N TYR A 171 -3.10 4.92 -17.36
CA TYR A 171 -3.97 4.82 -16.19
C TYR A 171 -4.75 6.11 -15.96
N LYS A 172 -4.08 7.26 -15.98
CA LYS A 172 -4.73 8.57 -15.83
C LYS A 172 -5.74 8.87 -16.93
N GLU A 173 -5.42 8.53 -18.18
CA GLU A 173 -6.26 8.87 -19.33
C GLU A 173 -7.49 7.97 -19.48
N PHE A 174 -7.40 6.70 -19.04
CA PHE A 174 -8.47 5.73 -19.30
C PHE A 174 -9.20 5.26 -18.04
N PHE A 175 -8.58 5.23 -16.86
CA PHE A 175 -9.14 4.57 -15.68
C PHE A 175 -9.60 5.51 -14.57
N THR A 176 -9.20 6.78 -14.58
CA THR A 176 -9.65 7.75 -13.56
C THR A 176 -11.11 8.16 -13.76
N GLU A 177 -11.69 8.78 -12.75
CA GLU A 177 -13.10 9.20 -12.78
C GLU A 177 -13.42 10.05 -14.02
N GLY A 178 -14.57 9.76 -14.63
CA GLY A 178 -15.01 10.42 -15.87
C GLY A 178 -14.36 9.91 -17.15
N LYS A 179 -13.42 8.97 -17.09
CA LYS A 179 -12.76 8.37 -18.26
C LYS A 179 -13.49 7.14 -18.77
N VAL A 180 -13.24 6.78 -20.05
CA VAL A 180 -14.01 5.78 -20.80
C VAL A 180 -13.95 4.37 -20.20
N ALA A 181 -12.82 3.98 -19.62
CA ALA A 181 -12.64 2.70 -18.94
C ALA A 181 -12.63 2.83 -17.40
N HIS A 182 -13.14 3.93 -16.88
CA HIS A 182 -13.33 4.08 -15.43
C HIS A 182 -14.28 3.01 -14.90
N VAL A 183 -13.87 2.37 -13.81
CA VAL A 183 -14.69 1.47 -13.00
C VAL A 183 -14.69 2.04 -11.58
N PRO A 184 -15.85 2.26 -10.97
CA PRO A 184 -15.93 2.66 -9.58
C PRO A 184 -15.19 1.65 -8.70
N LYS A 185 -14.31 2.15 -7.82
CA LYS A 185 -13.54 1.30 -6.92
C LYS A 185 -14.47 0.58 -5.95
N LYS A 186 -14.28 -0.72 -5.84
CA LYS A 186 -14.95 -1.56 -4.87
C LYS A 186 -13.88 -2.17 -3.97
N PHE A 187 -13.65 -1.54 -2.83
CA PHE A 187 -12.76 -2.08 -1.81
C PHE A 187 -13.58 -2.52 -0.59
N ILE A 188 -12.95 -3.31 0.25
CA ILE A 188 -13.52 -3.65 1.56
C ILE A 188 -13.72 -2.39 2.42
N GLY A 189 -14.72 -2.40 3.29
CA GLY A 189 -15.01 -1.30 4.19
C GLY A 189 -13.92 -1.11 5.25
N LEU A 190 -13.46 0.13 5.46
CA LEU A 190 -12.44 0.42 6.48
C LEU A 190 -12.93 0.06 7.89
N VAL A 191 -14.20 0.40 8.20
CA VAL A 191 -14.81 0.08 9.50
C VAL A 191 -14.88 -1.44 9.71
N ASP A 192 -15.28 -2.21 8.68
CA ASP A 192 -15.34 -3.66 8.78
C ASP A 192 -13.95 -4.26 9.09
N VAL A 193 -12.91 -3.73 8.45
CA VAL A 193 -11.52 -4.16 8.71
C VAL A 193 -11.08 -3.80 10.12
N LEU A 194 -11.42 -2.58 10.62
CA LEU A 194 -11.10 -2.18 11.98
C LEU A 194 -11.74 -3.09 13.03
N ASP A 195 -13.01 -3.43 12.83
CA ASP A 195 -13.75 -4.32 13.72
C ASP A 195 -13.19 -5.78 13.70
N GLU A 196 -12.62 -6.21 12.57
CA GLU A 196 -12.00 -7.52 12.40
C GLU A 196 -10.50 -7.55 12.79
N ALA A 197 -9.83 -6.41 12.87
CA ALA A 197 -8.39 -6.32 13.10
C ALA A 197 -7.89 -7.09 14.35
N PRO A 198 -8.60 -7.11 15.49
CA PRO A 198 -8.17 -7.89 16.66
C PRO A 198 -7.98 -9.39 16.35
N ALA A 199 -8.80 -9.97 15.48
CA ALA A 199 -8.69 -11.38 15.07
C ALA A 199 -7.48 -11.65 14.15
N THR A 200 -6.93 -10.62 13.52
CA THR A 200 -5.72 -10.74 12.68
C THR A 200 -4.42 -10.64 13.49
N GLY A 201 -4.50 -10.26 14.76
CA GLY A 201 -3.33 -9.94 15.58
C GLY A 201 -2.62 -8.63 15.21
N GLY A 202 -3.08 -7.93 14.18
CA GLY A 202 -2.55 -6.64 13.73
C GLY A 202 -3.02 -5.46 14.58
N VAL A 203 -2.26 -4.38 14.58
CA VAL A 203 -2.60 -3.11 15.25
C VAL A 203 -3.01 -2.10 14.18
N PRO A 204 -4.27 -1.60 14.16
CA PRO A 204 -4.72 -0.71 13.11
C PRO A 204 -4.04 0.67 13.17
N VAL A 205 -3.34 1.04 12.11
CA VAL A 205 -2.68 2.34 11.95
C VAL A 205 -3.15 2.98 10.64
N LEU A 206 -3.70 4.17 10.70
CA LEU A 206 -4.12 4.91 9.52
C LEU A 206 -2.89 5.36 8.73
N SER A 207 -2.75 4.87 7.50
CA SER A 207 -1.64 5.18 6.61
C SER A 207 -1.75 6.59 6.03
N HIS A 208 -0.64 7.30 5.85
CA HIS A 208 -0.47 8.61 5.20
C HIS A 208 -1.75 9.49 5.10
N PRO A 209 -2.37 9.89 6.24
CA PRO A 209 -3.70 10.52 6.29
C PRO A 209 -3.81 11.82 5.50
N GLY A 210 -2.71 12.50 5.23
CA GLY A 210 -2.64 13.72 4.44
C GLY A 210 -2.38 13.52 2.94
N ALA A 211 -2.31 12.28 2.46
CA ALA A 211 -2.17 12.01 1.04
C ALA A 211 -3.33 12.63 0.24
N TYR A 212 -3.03 13.13 -0.97
CA TYR A 212 -3.99 13.92 -1.78
C TYR A 212 -5.29 13.17 -2.11
N PHE A 213 -5.27 11.86 -2.16
CA PHE A 213 -6.44 11.02 -2.44
C PHE A 213 -7.24 10.68 -1.18
N GLN A 214 -6.65 10.78 0.01
CA GLN A 214 -7.26 10.38 1.28
C GLN A 214 -7.77 11.59 2.09
N GLN A 215 -6.92 12.56 2.39
CA GLN A 215 -7.23 13.81 3.09
C GLN A 215 -8.14 13.60 4.33
N THR A 216 -7.62 12.84 5.29
CA THR A 216 -8.37 12.47 6.50
C THR A 216 -8.70 13.70 7.34
N SER A 217 -9.98 13.92 7.60
CA SER A 217 -10.44 14.94 8.51
C SER A 217 -10.35 14.50 9.98
N ARG A 218 -10.46 15.47 10.90
CA ARG A 218 -10.55 15.18 12.35
C ARG A 218 -11.75 14.29 12.68
N ASP A 219 -12.89 14.53 12.04
CA ASP A 219 -14.09 13.74 12.28
C ASP A 219 -13.97 12.31 11.74
N ASP A 220 -13.33 12.12 10.58
CA ASP A 220 -12.98 10.78 10.10
C ASP A 220 -12.17 10.04 11.15
N ALA A 221 -11.08 10.64 11.65
CA ALA A 221 -10.20 10.01 12.63
C ALA A 221 -10.92 9.68 13.95
N ARG A 222 -11.84 10.56 14.42
CA ARG A 222 -12.67 10.29 15.59
C ARG A 222 -13.58 9.09 15.41
N ILE A 223 -14.24 9.00 14.26
CA ILE A 223 -15.09 7.85 13.95
C ILE A 223 -14.25 6.58 13.91
N LEU A 224 -13.12 6.58 13.19
CA LEU A 224 -12.23 5.42 13.09
C LEU A 224 -11.68 5.00 14.46
N LYS A 225 -11.40 5.96 15.36
CA LYS A 225 -10.99 5.66 16.74
C LYS A 225 -12.06 4.87 17.51
N THR A 226 -13.35 5.17 17.29
CA THR A 226 -14.43 4.40 17.96
C THR A 226 -14.54 2.96 17.46
N HIS A 227 -13.95 2.66 16.27
CA HIS A 227 -13.85 1.31 15.70
C HIS A 227 -12.48 0.66 15.92
N GLY A 228 -11.67 1.18 16.85
CA GLY A 228 -10.43 0.51 17.25
C GLY A 228 -9.17 0.98 16.54
N LEU A 229 -9.21 2.11 15.79
CA LEU A 229 -7.98 2.71 15.27
C LEU A 229 -7.03 3.00 16.44
N ALA A 230 -5.80 2.45 16.37
CA ALA A 230 -4.82 2.51 17.45
C ALA A 230 -3.64 3.45 17.15
N GLY A 231 -3.37 3.73 15.89
CA GLY A 231 -2.27 4.59 15.48
C GLY A 231 -2.59 5.40 14.23
N ILE A 232 -1.72 6.34 13.91
CA ILE A 232 -1.81 7.19 12.73
C ILE A 232 -0.41 7.51 12.23
N GLU A 233 -0.18 7.40 10.94
CA GLU A 233 1.11 7.73 10.33
C GLU A 233 1.25 9.25 10.25
N VAL A 234 2.04 9.81 11.18
CA VAL A 234 2.30 11.25 11.27
C VAL A 234 3.46 11.65 10.36
N TYR A 235 4.51 10.84 10.36
CA TYR A 235 5.73 11.12 9.61
C TYR A 235 5.77 10.21 8.37
N THR A 236 5.57 10.81 7.22
CA THR A 236 5.57 10.11 5.92
C THR A 236 6.05 11.03 4.81
N SER A 237 6.46 10.45 3.68
CA SER A 237 6.91 11.19 2.50
C SER A 237 5.84 12.11 1.90
N TYR A 238 4.57 11.91 2.23
CA TYR A 238 3.44 12.69 1.73
C TYR A 238 3.21 14.00 2.49
N HIS A 239 3.71 14.11 3.73
CA HIS A 239 3.30 15.19 4.61
C HIS A 239 4.23 16.39 4.53
N THR A 240 3.64 17.57 4.41
CA THR A 240 4.30 18.85 4.69
C THR A 240 4.50 19.03 6.19
N ALA A 241 5.32 20.00 6.59
CA ALA A 241 5.54 20.31 8.02
C ALA A 241 4.23 20.67 8.74
N ASP A 242 3.31 21.38 8.08
CA ASP A 242 2.00 21.73 8.64
C ASP A 242 1.12 20.50 8.82
N GLN A 243 1.14 19.56 7.88
CA GLN A 243 0.42 18.30 8.00
C GLN A 243 0.99 17.42 9.12
N VAL A 244 2.32 17.36 9.27
CA VAL A 244 2.97 16.69 10.40
C VAL A 244 2.51 17.29 11.73
N ALA A 245 2.49 18.62 11.86
CA ALA A 245 2.01 19.29 13.07
C ALA A 245 0.52 18.99 13.34
N HIS A 246 -0.31 19.02 12.29
CA HIS A 246 -1.74 18.71 12.37
C HIS A 246 -2.00 17.28 12.86
N TYR A 247 -1.42 16.28 12.18
CA TYR A 247 -1.66 14.87 12.52
C TYR A 247 -1.00 14.45 13.84
N ARG A 248 0.10 15.10 14.24
CA ARG A 248 0.67 14.92 15.58
C ARG A 248 -0.31 15.41 16.67
N GLY A 249 -0.87 16.62 16.50
CA GLY A 249 -1.88 17.12 17.45
C GLY A 249 -3.13 16.25 17.49
N LEU A 250 -3.55 15.69 16.34
CA LEU A 250 -4.67 14.76 16.26
C LEU A 250 -4.37 13.42 16.94
N ALA A 251 -3.14 12.91 16.81
CA ALA A 251 -2.68 11.72 17.51
C ALA A 251 -2.73 11.91 19.03
N GLU A 252 -2.26 13.05 19.52
CA GLU A 252 -2.31 13.41 20.95
C GLU A 252 -3.75 13.53 21.47
N GLU A 253 -4.63 14.23 20.71
CA GLU A 253 -6.05 14.42 21.07
C GLU A 253 -6.81 13.09 21.17
N LEU A 254 -6.57 12.17 20.26
CA LEU A 254 -7.32 10.91 20.14
C LEU A 254 -6.61 9.72 20.81
N ASP A 255 -5.52 9.95 21.50
CA ASP A 255 -4.70 8.87 22.08
C ASP A 255 -4.37 7.80 21.03
N LEU A 256 -3.83 8.22 19.88
CA LEU A 256 -3.31 7.36 18.82
C LEU A 256 -1.79 7.32 18.87
N VAL A 257 -1.20 6.19 18.55
CA VAL A 257 0.25 6.08 18.42
C VAL A 257 0.71 6.78 17.15
N PRO A 258 1.51 7.85 17.22
CA PRO A 258 2.09 8.44 16.02
C PRO A 258 3.17 7.51 15.46
N THR A 259 3.11 7.21 14.16
CA THR A 259 4.09 6.34 13.49
C THR A 259 4.84 7.07 12.37
N ALA A 260 5.88 6.41 11.85
CA ALA A 260 6.70 6.87 10.75
C ALA A 260 6.88 5.78 9.71
N GLY A 261 6.57 6.09 8.46
CA GLY A 261 6.75 5.20 7.32
C GLY A 261 7.03 5.97 6.04
N SER A 262 8.08 5.57 5.31
CA SER A 262 8.49 6.29 4.10
C SER A 262 7.54 6.06 2.93
N ASP A 263 6.83 4.94 2.93
CA ASP A 263 6.06 4.44 1.79
C ASP A 263 6.96 4.21 0.56
N PHE A 264 8.13 3.62 0.82
CA PHE A 264 9.16 3.33 -0.18
C PHE A 264 8.72 2.21 -1.13
N HIS A 265 8.87 2.44 -2.45
CA HIS A 265 8.53 1.50 -3.52
C HIS A 265 9.69 1.27 -4.50
N GLY A 266 10.91 1.67 -4.13
CA GLY A 266 12.05 1.59 -5.04
C GLY A 266 11.95 2.58 -6.21
N ARG A 267 12.30 2.12 -7.42
CA ARG A 267 12.30 2.94 -8.64
C ARG A 267 10.91 3.40 -9.08
N ILE A 268 9.85 2.79 -8.56
CA ILE A 268 8.47 3.17 -8.89
C ILE A 268 8.10 4.52 -8.26
N LYS A 269 8.62 4.80 -7.05
CA LYS A 269 8.54 6.13 -6.40
C LYS A 269 9.95 6.68 -6.15
N PRO A 270 10.69 7.12 -7.19
CA PRO A 270 12.12 7.45 -7.10
C PRO A 270 12.43 8.67 -6.22
N HIS A 271 11.44 9.47 -5.88
CA HIS A 271 11.56 10.61 -4.97
C HIS A 271 11.46 10.22 -3.49
N VAL A 272 11.05 8.99 -3.18
CA VAL A 272 10.97 8.47 -1.82
C VAL A 272 12.23 7.65 -1.53
N ALA A 273 13.02 8.10 -0.56
CA ALA A 273 14.22 7.40 -0.16
C ALA A 273 13.94 6.46 1.04
N PHE A 274 14.42 5.24 0.95
CA PHE A 274 14.33 4.25 2.03
C PHE A 274 14.97 4.74 3.32
N GLY A 275 14.25 4.62 4.44
CA GLY A 275 14.76 5.00 5.77
C GLY A 275 15.11 6.48 5.90
N SER A 276 14.45 7.35 5.11
CA SER A 276 14.76 8.78 5.08
C SER A 276 14.14 9.58 6.23
N LEU A 277 13.17 9.01 6.93
CA LEU A 277 12.41 9.70 7.98
C LEU A 277 13.20 9.70 9.29
N ARG A 278 13.75 10.86 9.63
CA ARG A 278 14.55 11.04 10.85
C ARG A 278 13.73 10.92 12.13
N GLU A 279 12.42 11.08 12.04
CA GLU A 279 11.46 11.01 13.14
C GLU A 279 11.10 9.57 13.52
N GLY A 280 11.29 8.60 12.62
CA GLY A 280 11.07 7.19 12.89
C GLY A 280 11.94 6.69 14.05
N ARG A 281 11.33 6.30 15.15
CA ARG A 281 12.01 5.85 16.36
C ARG A 281 11.42 4.57 16.90
N TYR A 282 12.24 3.73 17.49
CA TYR A 282 11.86 2.40 17.99
C TYR A 282 10.79 2.44 19.08
N TRP A 283 10.69 3.53 19.85
CA TRP A 283 9.60 3.69 20.80
C TRP A 283 8.20 3.63 20.16
N MET A 284 8.06 3.94 18.87
CA MET A 284 6.81 3.79 18.14
C MET A 284 6.42 2.31 18.02
N VAL A 285 7.40 1.44 17.79
CA VAL A 285 7.23 -0.02 17.77
C VAL A 285 6.80 -0.52 19.17
N GLU A 286 7.44 -0.03 20.22
CA GLU A 286 7.13 -0.40 21.59
C GLU A 286 5.69 0.01 21.97
N ARG A 287 5.30 1.24 21.61
CA ARG A 287 3.92 1.72 21.86
C ARG A 287 2.86 0.94 21.08
N LEU A 288 3.12 0.60 19.80
CA LEU A 288 2.22 -0.26 19.04
C LEU A 288 2.11 -1.66 19.65
N ARG A 289 3.22 -2.20 20.19
CA ARG A 289 3.22 -3.50 20.87
C ARG A 289 2.41 -3.45 22.16
N GLU A 290 2.51 -2.36 22.93
CA GLU A 290 1.67 -2.12 24.11
C GLU A 290 0.18 -2.10 23.74
N ARG A 291 -0.20 -1.44 22.64
CA ARG A 291 -1.59 -1.45 22.12
C ARG A 291 -2.06 -2.87 21.77
N LYS A 292 -1.20 -3.64 21.11
CA LYS A 292 -1.50 -5.05 20.82
C LYS A 292 -1.79 -5.87 22.06
N GLU A 293 -1.05 -5.62 23.12
CA GLU A 293 -1.17 -6.37 24.40
C GLU A 293 -2.30 -5.83 25.31
N GLY A 294 -3.02 -4.79 24.89
CA GLY A 294 -4.06 -4.15 25.71
C GLY A 294 -3.53 -3.46 26.97
N LYS A 295 -2.28 -3.03 26.96
CA LYS A 295 -1.59 -2.40 28.10
C LYS A 295 -1.60 -0.88 28.08
N ALA A 296 -2.23 -0.27 27.08
CA ALA A 296 -2.23 1.18 26.90
C ALA A 296 -3.66 1.74 26.84
#